data_085b3b119cf1d4eb52422fdfaab84b9a
#
_entry.id   085b3b119cf1d4eb52422fdfaab84b9a
#
_cell.length_a   1.000
_cell.length_b   1.000
_cell.length_c   1.000
_cell.angle_alpha   90.00
_cell.angle_beta   90.00
_cell.angle_gamma   90.00
#
_symmetry.space_group_name_H-M   'P 1'
#
loop_
_entity.id
_entity.type
_entity.pdbx_description
1 polymer ?
#
loop_
_entity_poly.entity_id
_entity_poly.type
_entity_poly.pdbx_seq_one_letter_code
_entity_poly.pdbx_strand_id
1 'polypeptide(L)'
;MKKIFFIVLSIMTVLNAEEWAGRSGGFLRMGISARSIAMGGGFTAELDYSFPQFHNPAWTAFLTNRQLGSSYSNLSFDRRLAATSFATHLPPTAGIGIAWVNAGVTNIQGRYSTGMKSSMMQTGENAIMFTFAQRIFPWLAIGSTVKILRYDLPITESDQLTGSGIGFDIGILMKTKKFFTYGITIQDISSNYQWDTGNVYAEGRIYKENFPTIYRVGTRFNRKELTLVGDIGVIT
;
A
#
# COMPACT_ATOMS: atom_id res chain seq x y z
N MET A 1 29.92 -21.17 -6.02
CA MET A 1 28.51 -21.11 -6.47
C MET A 1 27.58 -22.02 -5.66
N LYS A 2 27.83 -23.31 -5.50
CA LYS A 2 26.95 -24.23 -4.71
C LYS A 2 26.74 -23.76 -3.25
N LYS A 3 27.79 -23.30 -2.55
CA LYS A 3 27.67 -22.81 -1.15
C LYS A 3 26.78 -21.55 -1.02
N ILE A 4 26.84 -20.62 -1.99
CA ILE A 4 26.01 -19.41 -2.01
C ILE A 4 24.54 -19.79 -2.27
N PHE A 5 24.29 -20.76 -3.16
CA PHE A 5 22.95 -21.27 -3.42
C PHE A 5 22.31 -21.90 -2.17
N PHE A 6 23.07 -22.69 -1.41
CA PHE A 6 22.60 -23.29 -0.15
C PHE A 6 22.34 -22.25 0.94
N ILE A 7 23.17 -21.19 1.02
CA ILE A 7 22.93 -20.08 1.99
C ILE A 7 21.67 -19.32 1.63
N VAL A 8 21.45 -19.00 0.36
CA VAL A 8 20.22 -18.33 -0.12
C VAL A 8 18.99 -19.21 0.12
N LEU A 9 19.07 -20.50 -0.15
CA LEU A 9 17.98 -21.46 0.08
C LEU A 9 17.67 -21.61 1.58
N SER A 10 18.71 -21.63 2.43
CA SER A 10 18.57 -21.74 3.91
C SER A 10 17.95 -20.47 4.52
N ILE A 11 18.22 -19.28 3.95
CA ILE A 11 17.59 -18.04 4.37
C ILE A 11 16.10 -18.02 4.00
N MET A 12 15.72 -18.57 2.85
CA MET A 12 14.32 -18.69 2.44
C MET A 12 13.45 -19.56 3.35
N THR A 13 14.02 -20.53 4.05
CA THR A 13 13.27 -21.41 4.95
C THR A 13 12.97 -20.79 6.32
N VAL A 14 13.59 -19.67 6.64
CA VAL A 14 13.36 -18.94 7.92
C VAL A 14 12.30 -17.82 7.78
N LEU A 15 11.89 -17.52 6.55
CA LEU A 15 10.86 -16.51 6.31
C LEU A 15 9.49 -17.12 6.63
N ASN A 16 8.99 -16.84 7.83
CA ASN A 16 7.60 -17.09 8.16
C ASN A 16 6.74 -16.16 7.28
N ALA A 17 5.83 -16.72 6.51
CA ALA A 17 4.81 -15.94 5.84
C ALA A 17 3.89 -15.38 6.91
N GLU A 18 3.96 -14.09 7.18
CA GLU A 18 3.05 -13.44 8.10
C GLU A 18 1.63 -13.51 7.56
N GLU A 19 0.67 -13.80 8.42
CA GLU A 19 -0.74 -13.82 8.08
C GLU A 19 -1.24 -12.40 7.81
N TRP A 20 -1.25 -12.01 6.55
CA TRP A 20 -1.79 -10.72 6.11
C TRP A 20 -3.30 -10.73 5.96
N ALA A 21 -3.89 -11.92 5.88
CA ALA A 21 -5.31 -12.10 5.69
C ALA A 21 -6.11 -11.70 6.93
N GLY A 22 -7.24 -11.04 6.72
CA GLY A 22 -8.15 -10.65 7.80
C GLY A 22 -7.76 -9.42 8.60
N ARG A 23 -6.66 -8.74 8.28
CA ARG A 23 -6.28 -7.47 8.92
C ARG A 23 -6.77 -6.28 8.09
N SER A 24 -7.22 -5.22 8.76
CA SER A 24 -7.71 -3.99 8.14
C SER A 24 -6.66 -3.36 7.20
N GLY A 25 -7.13 -2.69 6.15
CA GLY A 25 -6.26 -2.08 5.15
C GLY A 25 -5.56 -3.08 4.23
N GLY A 26 -6.03 -4.34 4.16
CA GLY A 26 -5.46 -5.39 3.30
C GLY A 26 -5.30 -4.98 1.85
N PHE A 27 -6.20 -4.16 1.33
CA PHE A 27 -6.18 -3.69 -0.07
C PHE A 27 -4.93 -2.86 -0.40
N LEU A 28 -4.35 -2.13 0.55
CA LEU A 28 -3.11 -1.38 0.36
C LEU A 28 -1.88 -2.28 0.23
N ARG A 29 -2.01 -3.57 0.56
CA ARG A 29 -0.93 -4.57 0.53
C ARG A 29 -1.01 -5.54 -0.65
N MET A 30 -2.06 -5.43 -1.47
CA MET A 30 -2.29 -6.37 -2.59
C MET A 30 -1.36 -6.17 -3.79
N GLY A 31 -0.52 -5.15 -3.79
CA GLY A 31 0.29 -4.79 -4.95
C GLY A 31 -0.54 -4.10 -6.05
N ILE A 32 -0.10 -2.95 -6.51
CA ILE A 32 -0.85 -2.11 -7.45
C ILE A 32 -0.21 -2.02 -8.83
N SER A 33 1.08 -2.29 -8.98
CA SER A 33 1.72 -2.28 -10.29
C SER A 33 2.13 -3.68 -10.74
N ALA A 34 1.98 -3.96 -12.02
CA ALA A 34 2.42 -5.22 -12.60
C ALA A 34 3.91 -5.48 -12.38
N ARG A 35 4.73 -4.41 -12.40
CA ARG A 35 6.16 -4.51 -12.16
C ARG A 35 6.47 -4.90 -10.72
N SER A 36 5.82 -4.27 -9.74
CA SER A 36 6.06 -4.60 -8.33
C SER A 36 5.61 -6.02 -8.00
N ILE A 37 4.47 -6.46 -8.54
CA ILE A 37 3.97 -7.82 -8.37
C ILE A 37 4.94 -8.84 -8.99
N ALA A 38 5.41 -8.60 -10.22
CA ALA A 38 6.35 -9.49 -10.92
C ALA A 38 7.71 -9.61 -10.22
N MET A 39 8.12 -8.59 -9.46
CA MET A 39 9.36 -8.56 -8.69
C MET A 39 9.17 -8.94 -7.20
N GLY A 40 8.05 -9.59 -6.85
CA GLY A 40 7.78 -10.06 -5.50
C GLY A 40 7.52 -8.97 -4.46
N GLY A 41 7.19 -7.74 -4.88
CA GLY A 41 6.87 -6.63 -3.98
C GLY A 41 8.05 -5.96 -3.28
N GLY A 42 9.28 -6.37 -3.55
CA GLY A 42 10.51 -5.84 -2.93
C GLY A 42 10.86 -4.44 -3.43
N PHE A 43 10.05 -3.43 -3.14
CA PHE A 43 10.14 -2.09 -3.70
C PHE A 43 10.47 -0.98 -2.68
N THR A 44 10.85 -1.35 -1.47
CA THR A 44 11.26 -0.34 -0.46
C THR A 44 12.48 0.46 -0.92
N ALA A 45 13.41 -0.16 -1.65
CA ALA A 45 14.59 0.47 -2.23
C ALA A 45 14.55 0.63 -3.76
N GLU A 46 13.50 0.15 -4.44
CA GLU A 46 13.32 0.22 -5.89
C GLU A 46 12.27 1.26 -6.26
N LEU A 47 12.48 1.96 -7.38
CA LEU A 47 11.52 2.93 -7.90
C LEU A 47 10.45 2.23 -8.74
N ASP A 48 9.21 2.37 -8.33
CA ASP A 48 8.07 2.12 -9.20
C ASP A 48 7.69 3.42 -9.92
N TYR A 49 7.97 3.51 -11.21
CA TYR A 49 7.70 4.71 -11.99
C TYR A 49 6.21 5.06 -12.08
N SER A 50 5.34 4.07 -12.04
CA SER A 50 3.89 4.31 -12.08
C SER A 50 3.34 4.76 -10.72
N PHE A 51 3.93 4.27 -9.62
CA PHE A 51 3.46 4.51 -8.26
C PHE A 51 4.62 4.78 -7.30
N PRO A 52 5.43 5.84 -7.54
CA PRO A 52 6.68 6.07 -6.82
C PRO A 52 6.48 6.25 -5.31
N GLN A 53 5.36 6.81 -4.89
CA GLN A 53 5.06 7.08 -3.48
C GLN A 53 4.45 5.91 -2.71
N PHE A 54 3.96 4.89 -3.41
CA PHE A 54 3.21 3.80 -2.78
C PHE A 54 4.09 2.89 -1.92
N HIS A 55 5.26 2.56 -2.42
CA HIS A 55 6.18 1.66 -1.71
C HIS A 55 7.10 2.41 -0.75
N ASN A 56 7.65 3.55 -1.17
CA ASN A 56 8.51 4.38 -0.35
C ASN A 56 8.36 5.86 -0.76
N PRO A 57 7.74 6.70 0.07
CA PRO A 57 7.49 8.09 -0.26
C PRO A 57 8.76 8.89 -0.61
N ALA A 58 9.93 8.51 -0.08
CA ALA A 58 11.20 9.20 -0.35
C ALA A 58 11.62 9.17 -1.82
N TRP A 59 11.09 8.22 -2.63
CA TRP A 59 11.38 8.16 -4.05
C TRP A 59 10.91 9.40 -4.82
N THR A 60 9.83 10.07 -4.38
CA THR A 60 9.32 11.26 -5.06
C THR A 60 10.32 12.40 -5.12
N ALA A 61 11.24 12.51 -4.15
CA ALA A 61 12.32 13.51 -4.16
C ALA A 61 13.42 13.23 -5.19
N PHE A 62 13.47 12.01 -5.73
CA PHE A 62 14.45 11.65 -6.78
C PHE A 62 13.86 11.59 -8.18
N LEU A 63 12.60 11.95 -8.35
CA LEU A 63 11.99 12.06 -9.67
C LEU A 63 12.64 13.20 -10.46
N THR A 64 12.87 12.97 -11.73
CA THR A 64 13.34 13.98 -12.67
C THR A 64 12.24 14.46 -13.60
N ASN A 65 11.24 13.61 -13.83
CA ASN A 65 10.11 13.86 -14.72
C ASN A 65 8.80 13.64 -13.98
N ARG A 66 7.72 14.19 -14.53
CA ARG A 66 6.37 13.90 -14.08
C ARG A 66 6.05 12.42 -14.36
N GLN A 67 5.46 11.76 -13.38
CA GLN A 67 5.03 10.37 -13.46
C GLN A 67 3.50 10.32 -13.34
N LEU A 68 2.87 9.59 -14.22
CA LEU A 68 1.46 9.28 -14.18
C LEU A 68 1.32 7.76 -14.29
N GLY A 69 0.59 7.16 -13.38
CA GLY A 69 0.30 5.74 -13.38
C GLY A 69 -1.16 5.47 -13.19
N SER A 70 -1.66 4.42 -13.85
CA SER A 70 -2.98 3.87 -13.62
C SER A 70 -2.90 2.35 -13.69
N SER A 71 -3.62 1.68 -12.83
CA SER A 71 -3.70 0.23 -12.76
C SER A 71 -5.12 -0.20 -12.46
N TYR A 72 -5.57 -1.27 -13.09
CA TYR A 72 -6.83 -1.90 -12.80
C TYR A 72 -6.65 -3.42 -12.84
N SER A 73 -7.06 -4.07 -11.76
CA SER A 73 -7.02 -5.53 -11.61
C SER A 73 -8.41 -6.07 -11.33
N ASN A 74 -8.85 -6.98 -12.18
CA ASN A 74 -10.05 -7.77 -11.95
C ASN A 74 -9.62 -9.09 -11.28
N LEU A 75 -10.11 -9.32 -10.08
CA LEU A 75 -9.72 -10.45 -9.24
C LEU A 75 -10.87 -11.45 -9.14
N SER A 76 -10.57 -12.68 -8.74
CA SER A 76 -11.59 -13.71 -8.52
C SER A 76 -12.64 -13.26 -7.49
N PHE A 77 -13.85 -13.80 -7.60
CA PHE A 77 -14.99 -13.49 -6.72
C PHE A 77 -15.48 -12.05 -6.80
N ASP A 78 -15.57 -11.50 -8.00
CA ASP A 78 -16.07 -10.15 -8.28
C ASP A 78 -15.34 -9.03 -7.51
N ARG A 79 -14.08 -9.28 -7.14
CA ARG A 79 -13.21 -8.29 -6.51
C ARG A 79 -12.50 -7.45 -7.57
N ARG A 80 -12.32 -6.19 -7.27
CA ARG A 80 -11.57 -5.25 -8.09
C ARG A 80 -10.55 -4.49 -7.25
N LEU A 81 -9.45 -4.12 -7.89
CA LEU A 81 -8.45 -3.20 -7.35
C LEU A 81 -8.08 -2.21 -8.45
N ALA A 82 -8.26 -0.93 -8.19
CA ALA A 82 -7.90 0.15 -9.09
C ALA A 82 -6.96 1.11 -8.37
N ALA A 83 -6.01 1.67 -9.09
CA ALA A 83 -5.14 2.70 -8.56
C ALA A 83 -4.78 3.72 -9.64
N THR A 84 -4.68 4.97 -9.25
CA THR A 84 -4.18 6.07 -10.10
C THR A 84 -3.22 6.92 -9.26
N SER A 85 -2.15 7.36 -9.88
CA SER A 85 -1.09 8.10 -9.22
C SER A 85 -0.55 9.18 -10.13
N PHE A 86 -0.27 10.33 -9.55
CA PHE A 86 0.54 11.37 -10.15
C PHE A 86 1.64 11.79 -9.17
N ALA A 87 2.86 11.91 -9.66
CA ALA A 87 3.98 12.41 -8.87
C ALA A 87 4.90 13.26 -9.73
N THR A 88 5.51 14.26 -9.12
CA THR A 88 6.41 15.19 -9.82
C THR A 88 7.49 15.70 -8.90
N HIS A 89 8.61 16.05 -9.52
CA HIS A 89 9.67 16.82 -8.88
C HIS A 89 9.18 18.23 -8.55
N LEU A 90 9.54 18.73 -7.38
CA LEU A 90 9.34 20.10 -6.93
C LEU A 90 10.73 20.73 -6.70
N PRO A 91 11.13 21.69 -7.55
CA PRO A 91 12.44 22.34 -7.41
C PRO A 91 12.64 23.01 -6.04
N PRO A 92 13.86 23.03 -5.46
CA PRO A 92 15.10 22.50 -6.07
C PRO A 92 15.36 21.01 -5.77
N THR A 93 14.83 20.44 -4.69
CA THR A 93 15.24 19.11 -4.20
C THR A 93 14.07 18.33 -3.58
N ALA A 94 12.85 18.78 -3.74
CA ALA A 94 11.66 18.12 -3.22
C ALA A 94 10.92 17.33 -4.29
N GLY A 95 9.92 16.56 -3.87
CA GLY A 95 8.95 15.90 -4.72
C GLY A 95 7.60 15.80 -4.02
N ILE A 96 6.56 15.83 -4.81
CA ILE A 96 5.18 15.68 -4.36
C ILE A 96 4.46 14.62 -5.16
N GLY A 97 3.46 14.01 -4.56
CA GLY A 97 2.62 13.04 -5.23
C GLY A 97 1.23 12.97 -4.65
N ILE A 98 0.29 12.57 -5.49
CA ILE A 98 -1.05 12.20 -5.10
C ILE A 98 -1.37 10.83 -5.70
N ALA A 99 -2.02 9.97 -4.94
CA ALA A 99 -2.52 8.70 -5.44
C ALA A 99 -3.90 8.42 -4.87
N TRP A 100 -4.67 7.65 -5.61
CA TRP A 100 -5.93 7.08 -5.18
C TRP A 100 -5.91 5.58 -5.42
N VAL A 101 -6.28 4.82 -4.42
CA VAL A 101 -6.43 3.36 -4.49
C VAL A 101 -7.85 3.01 -4.09
N ASN A 102 -8.52 2.23 -4.91
CA ASN A 102 -9.87 1.73 -4.67
C ASN A 102 -9.88 0.21 -4.77
N ALA A 103 -10.41 -0.44 -3.77
CA ALA A 103 -10.72 -1.85 -3.80
C ALA A 103 -12.19 -2.07 -3.47
N GLY A 104 -12.77 -3.16 -3.95
CA GLY A 104 -14.15 -3.46 -3.67
C GLY A 104 -14.58 -4.83 -4.16
N VAL A 105 -15.73 -5.26 -3.69
CA VAL A 105 -16.42 -6.46 -4.13
C VAL A 105 -17.78 -6.04 -4.67
N THR A 106 -18.12 -6.49 -5.87
CA THR A 106 -19.42 -6.27 -6.49
C THR A 106 -20.24 -7.56 -6.46
N ASN A 107 -21.50 -7.50 -6.88
CA ASN A 107 -22.38 -8.67 -7.01
C ASN A 107 -22.53 -9.51 -5.72
N ILE A 108 -22.51 -8.86 -4.55
CA ILE A 108 -22.76 -9.55 -3.29
C ILE A 108 -24.27 -9.80 -3.15
N GLN A 109 -24.69 -11.05 -3.27
CA GLN A 109 -26.10 -11.39 -3.13
C GLN A 109 -26.54 -11.34 -1.67
N GLY A 110 -27.28 -10.28 -1.31
CA GLY A 110 -27.94 -10.18 -0.01
C GLY A 110 -29.00 -11.27 0.21
N ARG A 111 -29.25 -11.62 1.47
CA ARG A 111 -30.32 -12.53 1.85
C ARG A 111 -31.00 -12.07 3.13
N TYR A 112 -32.31 -12.21 3.17
CA TYR A 112 -33.08 -12.04 4.38
C TYR A 112 -32.86 -13.21 5.37
N SER A 113 -33.27 -13.03 6.61
CA SER A 113 -33.21 -14.09 7.63
C SER A 113 -34.00 -15.33 7.23
N THR A 114 -35.00 -15.22 6.36
CA THR A 114 -35.78 -16.30 5.76
C THR A 114 -35.02 -17.09 4.69
N GLY A 115 -33.79 -16.65 4.30
CA GLY A 115 -33.03 -17.24 3.22
C GLY A 115 -33.36 -16.73 1.81
N MET A 116 -34.45 -15.96 1.65
CA MET A 116 -34.83 -15.36 0.37
C MET A 116 -33.75 -14.33 -0.08
N LYS A 117 -33.56 -14.23 -1.39
CA LYS A 117 -32.66 -13.24 -1.97
C LYS A 117 -33.18 -11.82 -1.73
N SER A 118 -32.31 -10.92 -1.33
CA SER A 118 -32.54 -9.49 -1.31
C SER A 118 -31.78 -8.81 -2.47
N SER A 119 -31.51 -7.52 -2.37
CA SER A 119 -30.80 -6.77 -3.38
C SER A 119 -29.33 -7.19 -3.54
N MET A 120 -28.75 -6.84 -4.67
CA MET A 120 -27.33 -6.95 -4.91
C MET A 120 -26.59 -5.79 -4.22
N MET A 121 -25.58 -6.11 -3.46
CA MET A 121 -24.79 -5.16 -2.68
C MET A 121 -23.35 -5.08 -3.21
N GLN A 122 -22.63 -4.05 -2.83
CA GLN A 122 -21.21 -3.88 -3.13
C GLN A 122 -20.48 -3.21 -1.98
N THR A 123 -19.20 -3.53 -1.82
CA THR A 123 -18.31 -2.84 -0.89
C THR A 123 -17.34 -1.94 -1.63
N GLY A 124 -16.78 -0.95 -0.94
CA GLY A 124 -15.76 -0.08 -1.51
C GLY A 124 -14.80 0.46 -0.46
N GLU A 125 -13.54 0.09 -0.58
CA GLU A 125 -12.44 0.67 0.22
C GLU A 125 -11.67 1.68 -0.63
N ASN A 126 -11.41 2.86 -0.08
CA ASN A 126 -10.70 3.93 -0.76
C ASN A 126 -9.58 4.48 0.11
N ALA A 127 -8.44 4.76 -0.50
CA ALA A 127 -7.36 5.51 0.09
C ALA A 127 -6.91 6.63 -0.85
N ILE A 128 -6.96 7.87 -0.38
CA ILE A 128 -6.35 9.01 -1.07
C ILE A 128 -5.06 9.33 -0.32
N MET A 129 -3.97 9.40 -1.07
CA MET A 129 -2.61 9.53 -0.53
C MET A 129 -2.00 10.83 -1.01
N PHE A 130 -1.50 11.64 -0.09
CA PHE A 130 -0.73 12.85 -0.37
C PHE A 130 0.69 12.66 0.13
N THR A 131 1.65 12.80 -0.77
CA THR A 131 3.05 12.55 -0.47
C THR A 131 3.88 13.81 -0.67
N PHE A 132 4.78 14.04 0.28
CA PHE A 132 5.86 15.01 0.18
C PHE A 132 7.17 14.33 0.55
N ALA A 133 8.21 14.61 -0.22
CA ALA A 133 9.55 14.15 0.09
C ALA A 133 10.60 15.23 -0.20
N GLN A 134 11.64 15.21 0.59
CA GLN A 134 12.75 16.15 0.51
C GLN A 134 14.07 15.39 0.40
N ARG A 135 14.86 15.74 -0.58
CA ARG A 135 16.25 15.30 -0.70
C ARG A 135 17.14 16.19 0.18
N ILE A 136 17.63 15.60 1.27
CA ILE A 136 18.48 16.29 2.27
C ILE A 136 19.92 16.40 1.75
N PHE A 137 20.40 15.31 1.16
CA PHE A 137 21.70 15.25 0.47
C PHE A 137 21.52 14.64 -0.92
N PRO A 138 22.46 14.81 -1.84
CA PRO A 138 22.35 14.19 -3.18
C PRO A 138 22.12 12.69 -3.18
N TRP A 139 22.45 12.03 -2.07
CA TRP A 139 22.33 10.59 -1.88
C TRP A 139 21.25 10.16 -0.87
N LEU A 140 20.64 11.11 -0.13
CA LEU A 140 19.68 10.83 0.93
C LEU A 140 18.41 11.64 0.76
N ALA A 141 17.26 10.97 0.81
CA ALA A 141 15.95 11.61 0.88
C ALA A 141 15.10 11.02 2.01
N ILE A 142 14.20 11.85 2.52
CA ILE A 142 13.15 11.49 3.47
C ILE A 142 11.82 11.90 2.87
N GLY A 143 10.81 11.07 3.03
CA GLY A 143 9.46 11.36 2.54
C GLY A 143 8.41 10.93 3.53
N SER A 144 7.24 11.54 3.44
CA SER A 144 6.06 11.19 4.20
C SER A 144 4.83 11.17 3.31
N THR A 145 3.87 10.33 3.66
CA THR A 145 2.56 10.25 3.03
C THR A 145 1.48 10.36 4.09
N VAL A 146 0.47 11.18 3.82
CA VAL A 146 -0.78 11.21 4.56
C VAL A 146 -1.82 10.44 3.75
N LYS A 147 -2.55 9.54 4.40
CA LYS A 147 -3.62 8.74 3.79
C LYS A 147 -4.96 9.16 4.38
N ILE A 148 -5.92 9.43 3.54
CA ILE A 148 -7.34 9.58 3.90
C ILE A 148 -8.01 8.26 3.51
N LEU A 149 -8.59 7.59 4.49
CA LEU A 149 -9.13 6.25 4.35
C LEU A 149 -10.66 6.29 4.46
N ARG A 150 -11.34 5.55 3.61
CA ARG A 150 -12.78 5.38 3.65
C ARG A 150 -13.16 3.97 3.21
N TYR A 151 -14.01 3.33 4.01
CA TYR A 151 -14.58 2.03 3.69
C TYR A 151 -16.10 2.08 3.81
N ASP A 152 -16.79 1.77 2.71
CA ASP A 152 -18.24 1.72 2.63
C ASP A 152 -18.69 0.25 2.63
N LEU A 153 -19.43 -0.13 3.68
CA LEU A 153 -19.92 -1.49 3.93
C LEU A 153 -21.46 -1.50 3.95
N PRO A 154 -22.13 -2.16 3.02
CA PRO A 154 -23.57 -2.28 3.02
C PRO A 154 -24.03 -3.22 4.15
N ILE A 155 -25.01 -2.80 4.92
CA ILE A 155 -25.62 -3.59 5.99
C ILE A 155 -26.96 -4.16 5.53
N THR A 156 -27.81 -3.30 4.95
CA THR A 156 -29.09 -3.65 4.35
C THR A 156 -29.21 -2.98 2.98
N GLU A 157 -30.37 -3.09 2.35
CA GLU A 157 -30.67 -2.41 1.08
C GLU A 157 -30.63 -0.87 1.23
N SER A 158 -31.00 -0.35 2.40
CA SER A 158 -31.09 1.08 2.70
C SER A 158 -29.97 1.61 3.57
N ASP A 159 -29.30 0.73 4.32
CA ASP A 159 -28.37 1.14 5.35
C ASP A 159 -26.95 0.76 4.98
N GLN A 160 -26.06 1.73 5.08
CA GLN A 160 -24.63 1.63 4.81
C GLN A 160 -23.85 2.09 6.03
N LEU A 161 -22.86 1.30 6.43
CA LEU A 161 -21.91 1.69 7.45
C LEU A 161 -20.65 2.20 6.76
N THR A 162 -20.19 3.40 7.13
CA THR A 162 -18.98 4.00 6.60
C THR A 162 -17.92 4.07 7.69
N GLY A 163 -16.79 3.42 7.45
CA GLY A 163 -15.58 3.58 8.22
C GLY A 163 -14.69 4.66 7.60
N SER A 164 -14.16 5.55 8.40
CA SER A 164 -13.24 6.59 7.92
C SER A 164 -12.04 6.72 8.84
N GLY A 165 -10.93 7.18 8.30
CA GLY A 165 -9.72 7.37 9.09
C GLY A 165 -8.60 8.07 8.35
N ILE A 166 -7.52 8.28 9.08
CA ILE A 166 -6.29 8.89 8.57
C ILE A 166 -5.13 7.98 8.96
N GLY A 167 -4.15 7.89 8.10
CA GLY A 167 -2.92 7.14 8.33
C GLY A 167 -1.70 7.87 7.78
N PHE A 168 -0.53 7.43 8.21
CA PHE A 168 0.73 8.05 7.81
C PHE A 168 1.75 6.99 7.40
N ASP A 169 2.57 7.33 6.40
CA ASP A 169 3.77 6.59 6.07
C ASP A 169 4.99 7.50 6.15
N ILE A 170 6.12 6.93 6.52
CA ILE A 170 7.43 7.58 6.50
C ILE A 170 8.37 6.70 5.71
N GLY A 171 9.21 7.32 4.89
CA GLY A 171 10.23 6.63 4.11
C GLY A 171 11.56 7.35 4.12
N ILE A 172 12.62 6.57 4.09
CA ILE A 172 14.00 7.03 3.92
C ILE A 172 14.59 6.26 2.75
N LEU A 173 15.35 6.95 1.92
CA LEU A 173 16.05 6.35 0.80
C LEU A 173 17.47 6.85 0.73
N MET A 174 18.42 5.90 0.63
CA MET A 174 19.85 6.17 0.48
C MET A 174 20.35 5.58 -0.83
N LYS A 175 20.83 6.42 -1.74
CA LYS A 175 21.47 6.04 -3.00
C LYS A 175 22.98 6.08 -2.87
N THR A 176 23.65 4.96 -2.98
CA THR A 176 25.12 4.96 -3.02
C THR A 176 25.64 5.37 -4.39
N LYS A 177 26.90 5.77 -4.44
CA LYS A 177 27.58 6.18 -5.69
C LYS A 177 27.78 5.05 -6.69
N LYS A 178 27.60 3.75 -6.28
CA LYS A 178 27.85 2.59 -7.15
C LYS A 178 26.53 1.91 -7.52
N PHE A 179 26.31 0.74 -6.98
CA PHE A 179 25.27 -0.17 -7.47
C PHE A 179 24.13 -0.36 -6.48
N PHE A 180 24.26 0.13 -5.25
CA PHE A 180 23.32 -0.14 -4.20
C PHE A 180 22.43 1.06 -3.89
N THR A 181 21.17 0.78 -3.60
CA THR A 181 20.22 1.68 -2.97
C THR A 181 19.63 0.97 -1.77
N TYR A 182 19.45 1.68 -0.67
CA TYR A 182 18.84 1.18 0.56
C TYR A 182 17.59 1.98 0.84
N GLY A 183 16.54 1.32 1.29
CA GLY A 183 15.28 1.94 1.68
C GLY A 183 14.85 1.47 3.05
N ILE A 184 14.22 2.36 3.79
CA ILE A 184 13.53 2.05 5.05
C ILE A 184 12.15 2.69 4.96
N THR A 185 11.11 1.96 5.36
CA THR A 185 9.76 2.50 5.45
C THR A 185 9.06 2.05 6.72
N ILE A 186 8.23 2.93 7.24
CA ILE A 186 7.24 2.63 8.26
C ILE A 186 5.91 3.04 7.64
N GLN A 187 5.02 2.07 7.45
CA GLN A 187 3.74 2.27 6.79
C GLN A 187 2.58 2.03 7.76
N ASP A 188 1.45 2.67 7.48
CA ASP A 188 0.22 2.56 8.25
C ASP A 188 0.35 3.00 9.72
N ILE A 189 1.20 4.00 9.98
CA ILE A 189 1.36 4.60 11.31
C ILE A 189 0.03 5.23 11.73
N SER A 190 -0.52 4.78 12.86
CA SER A 190 -1.80 5.24 13.42
C SER A 190 -2.99 5.14 12.44
N SER A 191 -2.86 4.36 11.38
CA SER A 191 -3.94 4.13 10.43
C SER A 191 -5.06 3.34 11.09
N ASN A 192 -6.29 3.79 10.90
CA ASN A 192 -7.46 3.08 11.41
C ASN A 192 -8.71 3.41 10.59
N TYR A 193 -9.74 2.58 10.72
CA TYR A 193 -11.12 2.97 10.45
C TYR A 193 -11.83 3.27 11.77
N GLN A 194 -12.55 4.37 11.81
CA GLN A 194 -13.52 4.68 12.85
C GLN A 194 -14.91 4.43 12.30
N TRP A 195 -15.64 3.52 12.92
CA TRP A 195 -16.98 3.11 12.59
C TRP A 195 -17.95 3.72 13.60
N ASP A 196 -18.97 4.42 13.12
CA ASP A 196 -20.09 4.84 13.95
C ASP A 196 -21.29 3.95 13.65
N THR A 197 -21.56 3.00 14.53
CA THR A 197 -22.65 2.06 14.37
C THR A 197 -23.98 2.63 14.92
N GLY A 198 -23.96 3.80 15.57
CA GLY A 198 -25.17 4.48 16.08
C GLY A 198 -26.13 4.93 14.98
N ASN A 199 -25.62 5.09 13.75
CA ASN A 199 -26.45 5.41 12.59
C ASN A 199 -27.30 4.23 12.08
N VAL A 200 -26.97 3.00 12.51
CA VAL A 200 -27.64 1.77 12.04
C VAL A 200 -28.34 1.03 13.18
N TYR A 201 -27.76 1.08 14.39
CA TYR A 201 -28.25 0.33 15.55
C TYR A 201 -28.58 1.27 16.70
N ALA A 202 -29.71 1.04 17.39
CA ALA A 202 -30.15 1.87 18.52
C ALA A 202 -29.16 1.91 19.69
N GLU A 203 -28.39 0.82 19.89
CA GLU A 203 -27.32 0.74 20.90
C GLU A 203 -25.92 0.82 20.27
N GLY A 204 -25.82 1.52 19.16
CA GLY A 204 -24.58 1.65 18.41
C GLY A 204 -23.49 2.40 19.18
N ARG A 205 -22.24 2.11 18.83
CA ARG A 205 -21.02 2.67 19.44
C ARG A 205 -20.03 3.07 18.37
N ILE A 206 -19.13 3.97 18.77
CA ILE A 206 -17.96 4.28 17.96
C ILE A 206 -16.90 3.19 18.22
N TYR A 207 -16.48 2.51 17.16
CA TYR A 207 -15.45 1.48 17.20
C TYR A 207 -14.27 1.87 16.32
N LYS A 208 -13.05 1.66 16.79
CA LYS A 208 -11.83 1.85 16.00
C LYS A 208 -11.22 0.51 15.63
N GLU A 209 -10.98 0.35 14.35
CA GLU A 209 -10.33 -0.80 13.76
C GLU A 209 -8.95 -0.38 13.27
N ASN A 210 -7.90 -0.74 14.00
CA ASN A 210 -6.54 -0.31 13.71
C ASN A 210 -5.91 -1.17 12.60
N PHE A 211 -5.16 -0.50 11.74
CA PHE A 211 -4.30 -1.19 10.77
C PHE A 211 -3.00 -1.64 11.46
N PRO A 212 -2.42 -2.74 11.03
CA PRO A 212 -1.10 -3.11 11.50
C PRO A 212 -0.06 -2.14 10.95
N THR A 213 0.86 -1.69 11.80
CA THR A 213 2.02 -0.90 11.36
C THR A 213 3.06 -1.82 10.74
N ILE A 214 3.60 -1.42 9.60
CA ILE A 214 4.55 -2.22 8.82
C ILE A 214 5.90 -1.53 8.77
N TYR A 215 6.92 -2.20 9.25
CA TYR A 215 8.31 -1.79 9.16
C TYR A 215 8.99 -2.58 8.05
N ARG A 216 9.64 -1.90 7.11
CA ARG A 216 10.39 -2.56 6.04
C ARG A 216 11.77 -1.96 5.85
N VAL A 217 12.72 -2.83 5.59
CA VAL A 217 14.07 -2.47 5.14
C VAL A 217 14.32 -3.19 3.84
N GLY A 218 14.73 -2.44 2.83
CA GLY A 218 14.96 -2.97 1.50
C GLY A 218 16.33 -2.61 0.95
N THR A 219 16.80 -3.43 0.05
CA THR A 219 18.00 -3.18 -0.73
C THR A 219 17.76 -3.43 -2.20
N ARG A 220 18.37 -2.60 -3.03
CA ARG A 220 18.44 -2.76 -4.47
C ARG A 220 19.88 -2.81 -4.91
N PHE A 221 20.23 -3.81 -5.68
CA PHE A 221 21.46 -3.87 -6.45
C PHE A 221 21.13 -3.69 -7.93
N ASN A 222 21.79 -2.72 -8.57
CA ASN A 222 21.61 -2.50 -10.00
C ASN A 222 22.97 -2.41 -10.69
N ARG A 223 23.20 -3.27 -11.67
CA ARG A 223 24.42 -3.28 -12.48
C ARG A 223 24.10 -3.64 -13.93
N LYS A 224 24.28 -2.68 -14.83
CA LYS A 224 23.91 -2.83 -16.25
C LYS A 224 22.44 -3.23 -16.39
N GLU A 225 22.17 -4.39 -16.96
CA GLU A 225 20.82 -4.91 -17.20
C GLU A 225 20.26 -5.74 -16.03
N LEU A 226 21.08 -6.02 -15.00
CA LEU A 226 20.66 -6.80 -13.84
C LEU A 226 20.21 -5.90 -12.70
N THR A 227 18.95 -6.05 -12.28
CA THR A 227 18.41 -5.47 -11.05
C THR A 227 17.98 -6.58 -10.12
N LEU A 228 18.51 -6.59 -8.90
CA LEU A 228 18.08 -7.45 -7.81
C LEU A 228 17.51 -6.59 -6.70
N VAL A 229 16.39 -7.00 -6.15
CA VAL A 229 15.72 -6.35 -5.01
C VAL A 229 15.43 -7.35 -3.93
N GLY A 230 15.40 -6.89 -2.70
CA GLY A 230 15.01 -7.70 -1.56
C GLY A 230 14.59 -6.80 -0.41
N ASP A 231 13.46 -7.14 0.20
CA ASP A 231 12.90 -6.46 1.35
C ASP A 231 12.71 -7.46 2.50
N ILE A 232 12.90 -6.97 3.71
CA ILE A 232 12.53 -7.67 4.94
C ILE A 232 11.57 -6.73 5.68
N GLY A 233 10.45 -7.27 6.16
CA GLY A 233 9.44 -6.50 6.87
C GLY A 233 8.96 -7.22 8.13
N VAL A 234 8.50 -6.43 9.09
CA VAL A 234 7.83 -6.88 10.31
C VAL A 234 6.52 -6.13 10.43
N ILE A 235 5.48 -6.82 10.87
CA ILE A 235 4.14 -6.29 11.10
C ILE A 235 3.84 -6.34 12.60
N THR A 236 3.28 -5.27 13.14
CA THR A 236 2.93 -5.18 14.56
C THR A 236 1.45 -4.90 14.76
#